data_db389606f611d1c876beb43d08c28fdd
#
_entry.id   db389606f611d1c876beb43d08c28fdd
#
_cell.length_a   1.000
_cell.length_b   1.000
_cell.length_c   1.000
_cell.angle_alpha   90.00
_cell.angle_beta   90.00
_cell.angle_gamma   90.00
#
_symmetry.space_group_name_H-M   'P 1'
#
loop_
_entity.id
_entity.type
_entity.pdbx_description
1 polymer ?
#
loop_
_entity_poly.entity_id
_entity_poly.type
_entity_poly.pdbx_seq_one_letter_code
_entity_poly.pdbx_strand_id
1 'polypeptide(L)'
;MTDLYSFLTNEPSAYNIDAIEDSELVLITRMASDELRKRSPQYQEFIFQATSEAYIQLEKRISSTISFGLEERYKQLTSNYPDIIQRLPQHMIASYMGLTPETLSRIRKKWSAKK
;
A
#
# COMPACT_ATOMS: atom_id res chain seq x y z
N MET A 1 4.63 -6.13 -6.34
CA MET A 1 4.03 -6.14 -4.99
C MET A 1 4.71 -7.20 -4.15
N THR A 2 5.13 -6.88 -2.95
CA THR A 2 5.75 -7.82 -2.03
C THR A 2 5.67 -7.29 -0.61
N ASP A 3 5.81 -8.16 0.39
CA ASP A 3 6.20 -7.74 1.73
C ASP A 3 7.71 -7.48 1.70
N LEU A 4 8.09 -6.20 1.62
CA LEU A 4 9.48 -5.80 1.43
C LEU A 4 10.36 -6.23 2.62
N TYR A 5 9.85 -6.18 3.84
CA TYR A 5 10.57 -6.63 5.02
C TYR A 5 10.95 -8.11 4.89
N SER A 6 9.97 -8.97 4.62
CA SER A 6 10.19 -10.41 4.42
C SER A 6 11.14 -10.68 3.26
N PHE A 7 10.99 -9.96 2.15
CA PHE A 7 11.86 -10.12 0.99
C PHE A 7 13.32 -9.74 1.28
N LEU A 8 13.55 -8.69 2.05
CA LEU A 8 14.90 -8.20 2.38
C LEU A 8 15.58 -9.01 3.48
N THR A 9 14.83 -9.44 4.49
CA THR A 9 15.37 -10.17 5.67
C THR A 9 15.40 -11.67 5.49
N ASN A 10 14.66 -12.18 4.51
CA ASN A 10 14.42 -13.62 4.30
C ASN A 10 13.66 -14.29 5.46
N GLU A 11 12.94 -13.49 6.25
CA GLU A 11 12.04 -13.98 7.30
C GLU A 11 10.63 -14.23 6.73
N PRO A 12 9.83 -15.13 7.32
CA PRO A 12 8.45 -15.34 6.90
C PRO A 12 7.63 -14.05 6.98
N SER A 13 6.77 -13.80 5.99
CA SER A 13 5.88 -12.66 6.01
C SER A 13 4.83 -12.77 7.12
N ALA A 14 4.55 -11.65 7.79
CA ALA A 14 3.43 -11.52 8.71
C ALA A 14 2.11 -11.22 8.00
N TYR A 15 2.14 -11.00 6.68
CA TYR A 15 0.98 -10.60 5.88
C TYR A 15 0.62 -11.64 4.84
N ASN A 16 -0.66 -11.70 4.50
CA ASN A 16 -1.15 -12.40 3.32
C ASN A 16 -1.30 -11.39 2.17
N ILE A 17 -1.09 -11.86 0.95
CA ILE A 17 -1.27 -11.05 -0.25
C ILE A 17 -2.32 -11.75 -1.11
N ASP A 18 -3.44 -11.10 -1.30
CA ASP A 18 -4.57 -11.61 -2.07
C ASP A 18 -4.81 -10.75 -3.31
N ALA A 19 -5.15 -11.39 -4.42
CA ALA A 19 -5.63 -10.71 -5.61
C ALA A 19 -7.11 -10.36 -5.43
N ILE A 20 -7.47 -9.08 -5.60
CA ILE A 20 -8.85 -8.59 -5.49
C ILE A 20 -9.64 -8.85 -6.78
N GLU A 21 -8.93 -8.94 -7.88
CA GLU A 21 -9.46 -9.19 -9.22
C GLU A 21 -8.49 -10.07 -10.00
N ASP A 22 -8.92 -10.63 -11.13
CA ASP A 22 -8.08 -11.46 -11.98
C ASP A 22 -6.81 -10.70 -12.36
N SER A 23 -5.67 -11.31 -12.11
CA SER A 23 -4.36 -10.66 -12.24
C SER A 23 -3.33 -11.60 -12.85
N GLU A 24 -2.47 -11.05 -13.68
CA GLU A 24 -1.30 -11.73 -14.21
C GLU A 24 -0.04 -11.19 -13.52
N LEU A 25 0.78 -12.09 -12.96
CA LEU A 25 1.93 -11.72 -12.14
C LEU A 25 3.21 -12.35 -12.68
N VAL A 26 4.28 -11.57 -12.67
CA VAL A 26 5.65 -12.09 -12.84
C VAL A 26 6.29 -12.18 -11.45
N LEU A 27 6.74 -13.39 -11.10
CA LEU A 27 7.37 -13.65 -9.81
C LEU A 27 8.88 -13.72 -9.96
N ILE A 28 9.59 -13.13 -9.01
CA ILE A 28 11.04 -13.22 -8.93
C ILE A 28 11.45 -13.62 -7.51
N THR A 29 12.36 -14.58 -7.39
CA THR A 29 12.94 -14.97 -6.10
C THR A 29 13.98 -13.95 -5.65
N ARG A 30 14.28 -13.91 -4.35
CA ARG A 30 15.36 -13.08 -3.82
C ARG A 30 16.69 -13.40 -4.51
N MET A 31 17.02 -14.68 -4.66
CA MET A 31 18.26 -15.11 -5.30
C MET A 31 18.35 -14.66 -6.76
N ALA A 32 17.28 -14.82 -7.53
CA ALA A 32 17.22 -14.34 -8.90
C ALA A 32 17.32 -12.82 -9.01
N SER A 33 16.70 -12.09 -8.10
CA SER A 33 16.80 -10.63 -8.02
C SER A 33 18.24 -10.18 -7.71
N ASP A 34 18.90 -10.84 -6.77
CA ASP A 34 20.30 -10.52 -6.43
C ASP A 34 21.24 -10.77 -7.61
N GLU A 35 21.06 -11.88 -8.33
CA GLU A 35 21.82 -12.18 -9.55
C GLU A 35 21.58 -11.15 -10.66
N LEU A 36 20.33 -10.79 -10.89
CA LEU A 36 19.96 -9.81 -11.90
C LEU A 36 20.51 -8.42 -11.58
N ARG A 37 20.53 -8.04 -10.31
CA ARG A 37 21.08 -6.79 -9.83
C ARG A 37 22.59 -6.69 -10.09
N LYS A 38 23.34 -7.80 -9.98
CA LYS A 38 24.78 -7.85 -10.29
C LYS A 38 25.06 -7.70 -11.79
N ARG A 39 24.14 -8.15 -12.64
CA ARG A 39 24.34 -8.22 -14.10
C ARG A 39 23.73 -7.04 -14.86
N SER A 40 22.76 -6.36 -14.28
CA SER A 40 22.01 -5.30 -14.96
C SER A 40 22.00 -4.01 -14.13
N PRO A 41 22.75 -2.96 -14.54
CA PRO A 41 22.66 -1.65 -13.91
C PRO A 41 21.23 -1.05 -13.94
N GLN A 42 20.48 -1.32 -15.01
CA GLN A 42 19.10 -0.86 -15.15
C GLN A 42 18.18 -1.50 -14.11
N TYR A 43 18.36 -2.81 -13.84
CA TYR A 43 17.61 -3.49 -12.80
C TYR A 43 18.00 -3.02 -11.40
N GLN A 44 19.28 -2.73 -11.17
CA GLN A 44 19.76 -2.13 -9.91
C GLN A 44 19.11 -0.78 -9.66
N GLU A 45 19.03 0.08 -10.65
CA GLU A 45 18.35 1.37 -10.58
C GLU A 45 16.86 1.22 -10.34
N PHE A 46 16.20 0.30 -11.03
CA PHE A 46 14.79 -0.02 -10.82
C PHE A 46 14.51 -0.44 -9.37
N ILE A 47 15.30 -1.34 -8.81
CA ILE A 47 15.14 -1.80 -7.42
C ILE A 47 15.38 -0.66 -6.44
N PHE A 48 16.38 0.19 -6.68
CA PHE A 48 16.64 1.36 -5.86
C PHE A 48 15.44 2.32 -5.84
N GLN A 49 14.90 2.64 -6.99
CA GLN A 49 13.73 3.51 -7.12
C GLN A 49 12.50 2.89 -6.45
N ALA A 50 12.21 1.63 -6.72
CA ALA A 50 11.07 0.93 -6.14
C ALA A 50 11.14 0.87 -4.61
N THR A 51 12.31 0.62 -4.05
CA THR A 51 12.53 0.59 -2.59
C THR A 51 12.41 1.99 -1.99
N SER A 52 12.96 3.00 -2.66
CA SER A 52 12.87 4.40 -2.23
C SER A 52 11.42 4.88 -2.21
N GLU A 53 10.64 4.57 -3.22
CA GLU A 53 9.20 4.89 -3.27
C GLU A 53 8.43 4.19 -2.16
N ALA A 54 8.71 2.92 -1.90
CA ALA A 54 8.08 2.17 -0.80
C ALA A 54 8.38 2.83 0.56
N TYR A 55 9.61 3.26 0.79
CA TYR A 55 10.01 4.00 1.99
C TYR A 55 9.26 5.33 2.11
N ILE A 56 9.22 6.12 1.04
CA ILE A 56 8.53 7.42 1.03
C ILE A 56 7.03 7.24 1.34
N GLN A 57 6.38 6.22 0.76
CA GLN A 57 4.97 5.95 1.05
C GLN A 57 4.74 5.53 2.50
N LEU A 58 5.65 4.73 3.06
CA LEU A 58 5.60 4.33 4.47
C LEU A 58 5.73 5.55 5.40
N GLU A 59 6.69 6.43 5.14
CA GLU A 59 6.88 7.67 5.91
C GLU A 59 5.65 8.59 5.85
N LYS A 60 5.08 8.77 4.67
CA LYS A 60 3.84 9.54 4.50
C LYS A 60 2.68 8.94 5.28
N ARG A 61 2.55 7.61 5.28
CA ARG A 61 1.50 6.91 6.03
C ARG A 61 1.66 7.08 7.53
N ILE A 62 2.87 6.94 8.05
CA ILE A 62 3.17 7.14 9.48
C ILE A 62 2.88 8.59 9.88
N SER A 63 3.43 9.56 9.17
CA SER A 63 3.18 10.98 9.40
C SER A 63 1.70 11.33 9.38
N SER A 64 0.98 10.84 8.38
CA SER A 64 -0.46 11.05 8.26
C SER A 64 -1.24 10.46 9.44
N THR A 65 -0.83 9.28 9.90
CA THR A 65 -1.47 8.62 11.05
C THR A 65 -1.28 9.39 12.35
N ILE A 66 -0.14 10.04 12.53
CA ILE A 66 0.19 10.81 13.72
C ILE A 66 -0.43 12.22 13.67
N SER A 67 -0.40 12.87 12.50
CA SER A 67 -0.67 14.32 12.37
C SER A 67 -2.12 14.65 12.00
N PHE A 68 -2.85 13.73 11.39
CA PHE A 68 -4.17 14.01 10.83
C PHE A 68 -5.28 13.21 11.49
N GLY A 69 -6.44 13.87 11.65
CA GLY A 69 -7.68 13.21 12.05
C GLY A 69 -8.21 12.25 10.97
N LEU A 70 -9.16 11.41 11.35
CA LEU A 70 -9.70 10.36 10.49
C LEU A 70 -10.33 10.88 9.18
N GLU A 71 -11.01 12.02 9.25
CA GLU A 71 -11.64 12.64 8.07
C GLU A 71 -10.59 13.10 7.05
N GLU A 72 -9.51 13.73 7.51
CA GLU A 72 -8.43 14.20 6.65
C GLU A 72 -7.65 13.01 6.04
N ARG A 73 -7.41 11.98 6.83
CA ARG A 73 -6.78 10.73 6.34
C ARG A 73 -7.64 10.06 5.26
N TYR A 74 -8.96 10.02 5.45
CA TYR A 74 -9.87 9.49 4.43
C TYR A 74 -9.84 10.33 3.15
N LYS A 75 -9.83 11.65 3.29
CA LYS A 75 -9.71 12.59 2.17
C LYS A 75 -8.42 12.36 1.37
N GLN A 76 -7.29 12.24 2.05
CA GLN A 76 -6.01 11.96 1.40
C GLN A 76 -6.01 10.62 0.68
N LEU A 77 -6.58 9.59 1.30
CA LEU A 77 -6.68 8.26 0.69
C LEU A 77 -7.52 8.30 -0.60
N THR A 78 -8.67 8.96 -0.59
CA THR A 78 -9.56 9.08 -1.75
C THR A 78 -8.95 9.95 -2.87
N SER A 79 -8.19 10.97 -2.50
CA SER A 79 -7.53 11.85 -3.47
C SER A 79 -6.31 11.20 -4.12
N ASN A 80 -5.55 10.42 -3.36
CA ASN A 80 -4.34 9.77 -3.86
C ASN A 80 -4.64 8.48 -4.64
N TYR A 81 -5.73 7.80 -4.30
CA TYR A 81 -6.06 6.49 -4.88
C TYR A 81 -7.55 6.38 -5.26
N PRO A 82 -8.09 7.27 -6.12
CA PRO A 82 -9.51 7.29 -6.43
C PRO A 82 -10.02 5.99 -7.06
N ASP A 83 -9.24 5.40 -7.96
CA ASP A 83 -9.62 4.15 -8.64
C ASP A 83 -9.65 2.96 -7.68
N ILE A 84 -8.67 2.87 -6.78
CA ILE A 84 -8.58 1.79 -5.80
C ILE A 84 -9.77 1.85 -4.83
N ILE A 85 -10.12 3.05 -4.36
CA ILE A 85 -11.24 3.26 -3.44
C ILE A 85 -12.57 2.82 -4.05
N GLN A 86 -12.77 3.03 -5.34
CA GLN A 86 -13.99 2.59 -6.04
C GLN A 86 -14.06 1.07 -6.23
N ARG A 87 -12.92 0.41 -6.34
CA ARG A 87 -12.81 -1.04 -6.60
C ARG A 87 -12.76 -1.89 -5.35
N LEU A 88 -12.42 -1.31 -4.20
CA LEU A 88 -12.28 -2.03 -2.94
C LEU A 88 -13.60 -2.12 -2.15
N PRO A 89 -13.89 -3.28 -1.53
CA PRO A 89 -14.95 -3.39 -0.53
C PRO A 89 -14.70 -2.46 0.67
N GLN A 90 -15.78 -1.95 1.26
CA GLN A 90 -15.71 -1.00 2.39
C GLN A 90 -14.96 -1.55 3.61
N HIS A 91 -15.12 -2.83 3.92
CA HIS A 91 -14.43 -3.45 5.05
C HIS A 91 -12.90 -3.48 4.87
N MET A 92 -12.41 -3.58 3.62
CA MET A 92 -10.98 -3.53 3.33
C MET A 92 -10.43 -2.11 3.51
N ILE A 93 -11.16 -1.09 3.08
CA ILE A 93 -10.78 0.31 3.29
C ILE A 93 -10.76 0.63 4.79
N ALA A 94 -11.77 0.20 5.53
CA ALA A 94 -11.81 0.37 6.98
C ALA A 94 -10.62 -0.30 7.66
N SER A 95 -10.33 -1.56 7.31
CA SER A 95 -9.18 -2.30 7.82
C SER A 95 -7.86 -1.60 7.52
N TYR A 96 -7.67 -1.12 6.30
CA TYR A 96 -6.47 -0.36 5.90
C TYR A 96 -6.27 0.91 6.74
N MET A 97 -7.37 1.60 7.08
CA MET A 97 -7.34 2.79 7.91
C MET A 97 -7.29 2.50 9.42
N GLY A 98 -7.39 1.24 9.83
CA GLY A 98 -7.48 0.85 11.24
C GLY A 98 -8.83 1.21 11.88
N LEU A 99 -9.92 1.17 11.12
CA LEU A 99 -11.26 1.55 11.53
C LEU A 99 -12.24 0.39 11.43
N THR A 100 -13.36 0.52 12.14
CA THR A 100 -14.54 -0.33 11.89
C THR A 100 -15.31 0.15 10.65
N PRO A 101 -16.05 -0.72 9.93
CA PRO A 101 -16.89 -0.31 8.80
C PRO A 101 -17.91 0.76 9.16
N GLU A 102 -18.46 0.73 10.37
CA GLU A 102 -19.41 1.72 10.89
C GLU A 102 -18.77 3.11 11.03
N THR A 103 -17.55 3.16 11.56
CA THR A 103 -16.80 4.41 11.68
C THR A 103 -16.48 4.99 10.31
N LEU A 104 -16.06 4.14 9.36
CA LEU A 104 -15.83 4.58 7.98
C LEU A 104 -17.10 5.11 7.33
N SER A 105 -18.22 4.43 7.52
CA SER A 105 -19.54 4.87 7.00
C SER A 105 -19.91 6.27 7.52
N ARG A 106 -19.69 6.54 8.82
CA ARG A 106 -19.92 7.86 9.41
C ARG A 106 -19.03 8.95 8.78
N ILE A 107 -17.76 8.66 8.57
CA ILE A 107 -16.81 9.59 7.92
C ILE A 107 -17.27 9.91 6.50
N ARG A 108 -17.67 8.90 5.73
CA ARG A 108 -18.16 9.08 4.36
C ARG A 108 -19.42 9.93 4.28
N LYS A 109 -20.38 9.72 5.18
CA LYS A 109 -21.60 10.53 5.25
C LYS A 109 -21.29 11.99 5.54
N LYS A 110 -20.42 12.26 6.50
CA LYS A 110 -19.99 13.63 6.80
C LYS A 110 -19.27 14.28 5.61
N TRP A 111 -18.43 13.53 4.92
CA TRP A 111 -17.76 14.04 3.74
C TRP A 111 -18.70 14.36 2.59
N SER A 112 -19.65 13.46 2.30
CA SER A 112 -20.65 13.69 1.23
C SER A 112 -21.55 14.87 1.53
N ALA A 113 -21.84 15.14 2.81
CA ALA A 113 -22.63 16.30 3.23
C ALA A 113 -21.88 17.64 3.08
N LYS A 114 -20.53 17.63 3.05
CA LYS A 114 -19.68 18.84 2.87
C LYS A 114 -19.43 19.18 1.40
N LYS A 115 -19.80 18.33 0.49
CA LYS A 115 -19.77 18.58 -0.95
C LYS A 115 -21.10 19.17 -1.40
#